data_021a3764ccf0a6f82c5d1b526aca280a
#
_entry.id   021a3764ccf0a6f82c5d1b526aca280a
#
_cell.length_a   1.000
_cell.length_b   1.000
_cell.length_c   1.000
_cell.angle_alpha   90.00
_cell.angle_beta   90.00
_cell.angle_gamma   90.00
#
_symmetry.space_group_name_H-M   'P 1'
#
loop_
_entity.id
_entity.type
_entity.pdbx_description
1 polymer ?
#
loop_
_entity_poly.entity_id
_entity_poly.type
_entity_poly.pdbx_seq_one_letter_code
_entity_poly.pdbx_strand_id
1 'polypeptide(L)'
;MTKINLTKLKTNFIVNYQNLTPTDSYDNLEKSNIDKGSVSEILCVGFLSEIHYSKLLSILEHWYEYMSPGGELLITDKDYDIISNNIANNILDLEQINKVLYGDNSKSIYNIANISTVLMSVGFIIDEMSYNGIYFNVTAKKPDTSN
;
A
#
# COMPACT_ATOMS: atom_id res chain seq x y z
N MET A 1 12.55 -13.79 9.87
CA MET A 1 11.90 -12.47 9.71
C MET A 1 10.55 -12.65 9.04
N THR A 2 9.55 -11.96 9.52
CA THR A 2 8.19 -12.06 8.99
C THR A 2 8.05 -11.22 7.72
N LYS A 3 7.40 -11.79 6.72
CA LYS A 3 7.01 -11.10 5.50
C LYS A 3 5.50 -11.11 5.39
N ILE A 4 4.92 -9.96 5.09
CA ILE A 4 3.46 -9.78 5.00
C ILE A 4 3.07 -9.48 3.56
N ASN A 5 2.03 -10.15 3.09
CA ASN A 5 1.38 -9.86 1.82
C ASN A 5 -0.06 -9.41 2.10
N LEU A 6 -0.38 -8.19 1.78
CA LEU A 6 -1.72 -7.63 1.89
C LEU A 6 -2.43 -7.79 0.56
N THR A 7 -3.49 -8.57 0.52
CA THR A 7 -4.17 -8.93 -0.72
C THR A 7 -5.70 -9.00 -0.53
N LYS A 8 -6.43 -8.67 -1.58
CA LYS A 8 -7.89 -8.77 -1.62
C LYS A 8 -8.38 -10.20 -1.80
N LEU A 9 -7.62 -11.00 -2.53
CA LEU A 9 -8.04 -12.31 -3.00
C LEU A 9 -7.10 -13.42 -2.54
N LYS A 10 -7.67 -14.53 -2.07
CA LYS A 10 -6.90 -15.72 -1.70
C LYS A 10 -6.06 -16.29 -2.85
N THR A 11 -6.45 -16.05 -4.11
CA THR A 11 -5.67 -16.46 -5.28
C THR A 11 -4.34 -15.73 -5.41
N ASN A 12 -4.18 -14.60 -4.72
CA ASN A 12 -2.96 -13.80 -4.71
C ASN A 12 -2.07 -14.09 -3.50
N PHE A 13 -2.33 -15.16 -2.76
CA PHE A 13 -1.50 -15.57 -1.63
C PHE A 13 -0.10 -15.99 -2.11
N ILE A 14 0.90 -15.56 -1.37
CA ILE A 14 2.32 -15.83 -1.65
C ILE A 14 2.86 -16.81 -0.62
N VAL A 15 3.55 -17.84 -1.09
CA VAL A 15 4.23 -18.82 -0.23
C VAL A 15 5.32 -18.11 0.58
N ASN A 16 5.48 -18.50 1.85
CA ASN A 16 6.42 -17.92 2.83
C ASN A 16 6.09 -16.50 3.27
N TYR A 17 4.90 -15.98 2.91
CA TYR A 17 4.37 -14.72 3.44
C TYR A 17 3.19 -15.00 4.35
N GLN A 18 3.03 -14.17 5.36
CA GLN A 18 1.77 -14.10 6.09
C GLN A 18 0.80 -13.27 5.25
N ASN A 19 -0.24 -13.91 4.74
CA ASN A 19 -1.20 -13.31 3.83
C ASN A 19 -2.39 -12.78 4.64
N LEU A 20 -2.64 -11.46 4.56
CA LEU A 20 -3.74 -10.79 5.23
C LEU A 20 -4.69 -10.20 4.19
N THR A 21 -5.99 -10.43 4.38
CA THR A 21 -7.06 -9.84 3.57
C THR A 21 -7.67 -8.64 4.31
N PRO A 22 -8.55 -7.84 3.67
CA PRO A 22 -9.20 -6.71 4.34
C PRO A 22 -10.03 -7.09 5.59
N THR A 23 -10.38 -8.37 5.75
CA THR A 23 -11.11 -8.88 6.92
C THR A 23 -10.18 -9.32 8.05
N ASP A 24 -8.87 -9.37 7.81
CA ASP A 24 -7.88 -9.73 8.81
C ASP A 24 -7.38 -8.49 9.57
N SER A 25 -6.58 -8.72 10.61
CA SER A 25 -6.08 -7.65 11.49
C SER A 25 -4.84 -6.96 10.90
N TYR A 26 -4.93 -6.42 9.67
CA TYR A 26 -3.84 -5.67 9.04
C TYR A 26 -3.52 -4.35 9.77
N ASP A 27 -4.49 -3.81 10.48
CA ASP A 27 -4.41 -2.58 11.27
C ASP A 27 -4.06 -2.84 12.75
N ASN A 28 -3.95 -4.10 13.12
CA ASN A 28 -3.47 -4.53 14.44
C ASN A 28 -2.72 -5.87 14.31
N LEU A 29 -1.44 -5.78 13.99
CA LEU A 29 -0.61 -6.94 13.69
C LEU A 29 -0.35 -7.83 14.91
N GLU A 30 -0.47 -7.30 16.13
CA GLU A 30 -0.40 -8.10 17.35
C GLU A 30 -1.44 -9.22 17.36
N LYS A 31 -2.66 -8.93 16.88
CA LYS A 31 -3.73 -9.92 16.78
C LYS A 31 -3.42 -11.05 15.79
N SER A 32 -2.49 -10.83 14.88
CA SER A 32 -2.00 -11.84 13.95
C SER A 32 -0.73 -12.55 14.44
N ASN A 33 -0.40 -12.41 15.72
CA ASN A 33 0.79 -12.98 16.35
C ASN A 33 2.12 -12.52 15.71
N ILE A 34 2.16 -11.27 15.27
CA ILE A 34 3.35 -10.66 14.69
C ILE A 34 3.99 -9.75 15.75
N ASP A 35 5.27 -9.92 15.98
CA ASP A 35 6.01 -9.15 16.96
C ASP A 35 6.49 -7.80 16.39
N LYS A 36 6.52 -6.77 17.25
CA LYS A 36 7.06 -5.47 16.89
C LYS A 36 8.52 -5.60 16.46
N GLY A 37 8.87 -4.88 15.39
CA GLY A 37 10.22 -4.90 14.86
C GLY A 37 10.63 -6.18 14.14
N SER A 38 9.69 -7.10 13.87
CA SER A 38 9.99 -8.41 13.25
C SER A 38 9.72 -8.46 11.75
N VAL A 39 9.03 -7.49 11.19
CA VAL A 39 8.56 -7.53 9.80
C VAL A 39 9.64 -6.99 8.86
N SER A 40 10.17 -7.85 8.00
CA SER A 40 11.22 -7.47 7.04
C SER A 40 10.68 -6.96 5.71
N GLU A 41 9.42 -7.28 5.38
CA GLU A 41 8.83 -6.91 4.11
C GLU A 41 7.30 -6.85 4.20
N ILE A 42 6.71 -5.80 3.64
CA ILE A 42 5.26 -5.70 3.44
C ILE A 42 5.00 -5.42 1.96
N LEU A 43 4.21 -6.28 1.33
CA LEU A 43 3.68 -6.07 0.00
C LEU A 43 2.24 -5.58 0.10
N CYS A 44 1.96 -4.39 -0.43
CA CYS A 44 0.66 -3.75 -0.37
C CYS A 44 0.22 -3.37 -1.80
N VAL A 45 -0.31 -4.35 -2.53
CA VAL A 45 -0.66 -4.23 -3.94
C VAL A 45 -2.17 -4.18 -4.12
N GLY A 46 -2.68 -3.02 -4.56
CA GLY A 46 -4.12 -2.82 -4.76
C GLY A 46 -4.94 -2.89 -3.47
N PHE A 47 -4.33 -2.72 -2.33
CA PHE A 47 -4.94 -2.91 -1.02
C PHE A 47 -5.38 -1.59 -0.37
N LEU A 48 -4.58 -0.53 -0.50
CA LEU A 48 -4.86 0.76 0.15
C LEU A 48 -6.16 1.42 -0.36
N SER A 49 -6.53 1.17 -1.61
CA SER A 49 -7.78 1.69 -2.16
C SER A 49 -9.03 1.16 -1.45
N GLU A 50 -8.95 0.04 -0.74
CA GLU A 50 -10.05 -0.51 0.06
C GLU A 50 -10.13 0.08 1.46
N ILE A 51 -9.15 0.88 1.85
CA ILE A 51 -9.08 1.52 3.16
C ILE A 51 -9.43 3.00 3.00
N HIS A 52 -10.32 3.49 3.88
CA HIS A 52 -10.66 4.92 3.85
C HIS A 52 -9.41 5.77 4.13
N TYR A 53 -9.21 6.83 3.34
CA TYR A 53 -8.00 7.67 3.41
C TYR A 53 -7.72 8.26 4.80
N SER A 54 -8.75 8.46 5.61
CA SER A 54 -8.59 9.00 6.97
C SER A 54 -7.79 8.08 7.89
N LYS A 55 -7.66 6.80 7.53
CA LYS A 55 -6.91 5.80 8.31
C LYS A 55 -5.47 5.60 7.81
N LEU A 56 -5.10 6.21 6.70
CA LEU A 56 -3.82 5.96 6.04
C LEU A 56 -2.64 6.21 6.97
N LEU A 57 -2.58 7.38 7.61
CA LEU A 57 -1.47 7.76 8.48
C LEU A 57 -1.31 6.78 9.64
N SER A 58 -2.39 6.50 10.36
CA SER A 58 -2.34 5.58 11.52
C SER A 58 -1.92 4.17 11.13
N ILE A 59 -2.36 3.69 9.98
CA ILE A 59 -1.98 2.36 9.47
C ILE A 59 -0.50 2.31 9.12
N LEU A 60 0.01 3.32 8.43
CA LEU A 60 1.44 3.38 8.06
C LEU A 60 2.34 3.53 9.28
N GLU A 61 1.93 4.31 10.29
CA GLU A 61 2.63 4.40 11.58
C GLU A 61 2.67 3.04 12.29
N HIS A 62 1.55 2.32 12.28
CA HIS A 62 1.44 0.99 12.86
C HIS A 62 2.38 0.00 12.16
N TRP A 63 2.37 -0.05 10.83
CA TRP A 63 3.27 -0.92 10.08
C TRP A 63 4.74 -0.56 10.31
N TYR A 64 5.06 0.73 10.39
CA TYR A 64 6.42 1.19 10.68
C TYR A 64 6.93 0.64 12.02
N GLU A 65 6.08 0.66 13.06
CA GLU A 65 6.42 0.11 14.38
C GLU A 65 6.73 -1.39 14.33
N TYR A 66 6.01 -2.14 13.50
CA TYR A 66 6.18 -3.59 13.38
C TYR A 66 7.32 -3.99 12.43
N MET A 67 7.76 -3.08 11.58
CA MET A 67 8.87 -3.37 10.66
C MET A 67 10.21 -3.36 11.37
N SER A 68 11.08 -4.28 10.93
CA SER A 68 12.48 -4.32 11.37
C SER A 68 13.27 -3.16 10.75
N PRO A 69 14.37 -2.70 11.39
CA PRO A 69 15.31 -1.80 10.74
C PRO A 69 15.74 -2.35 9.37
N GLY A 70 15.75 -1.53 8.34
CA GLY A 70 16.03 -1.95 6.97
C GLY A 70 14.87 -2.66 6.26
N GLY A 71 13.74 -2.87 6.93
CA GLY A 71 12.56 -3.50 6.35
C GLY A 71 11.99 -2.69 5.17
N GLU A 72 11.42 -3.39 4.19
CA GLU A 72 10.90 -2.80 2.96
C GLU A 72 9.38 -2.84 2.89
N LEU A 73 8.78 -1.74 2.43
CA LEU A 73 7.35 -1.62 2.15
C LEU A 73 7.17 -1.28 0.68
N LEU A 74 6.47 -2.14 -0.06
CA LEU A 74 6.06 -1.88 -1.45
C LEU A 74 4.57 -1.54 -1.48
N ILE A 75 4.23 -0.38 -2.04
CA ILE A 75 2.84 0.03 -2.27
C ILE A 75 2.62 0.20 -3.76
N THR A 76 1.61 -0.48 -4.29
CA THR A 76 1.12 -0.32 -5.66
C THR A 76 -0.37 -0.08 -5.61
N ASP A 77 -0.83 1.00 -6.22
CA ASP A 77 -2.26 1.29 -6.34
C ASP A 77 -2.53 2.25 -7.52
N LYS A 78 -3.81 2.51 -7.78
CA LYS A 78 -4.23 3.42 -8.83
C LYS A 78 -3.79 4.84 -8.53
N ASP A 79 -3.30 5.55 -9.57
CA ASP A 79 -2.84 6.94 -9.47
C ASP A 79 -3.88 7.87 -10.08
N TYR A 80 -4.42 8.79 -9.29
CA TYR A 80 -5.50 9.67 -9.76
C TYR A 80 -5.03 10.73 -10.76
N ASP A 81 -3.75 11.11 -10.78
CA ASP A 81 -3.23 12.05 -11.78
C ASP A 81 -3.22 11.40 -13.17
N ILE A 82 -2.76 10.14 -13.25
CA ILE A 82 -2.74 9.38 -14.50
C ILE A 82 -4.19 9.14 -14.98
N ILE A 83 -5.06 8.73 -14.07
CA ILE A 83 -6.47 8.48 -14.39
C ILE A 83 -7.15 9.76 -14.89
N SER A 84 -6.92 10.89 -14.21
CA SER A 84 -7.48 12.18 -14.61
C SER A 84 -7.02 12.61 -16.00
N ASN A 85 -5.73 12.43 -16.30
CA ASN A 85 -5.19 12.69 -17.64
C ASN A 85 -5.81 11.79 -18.70
N ASN A 86 -5.99 10.50 -18.39
CA ASN A 86 -6.59 9.54 -19.30
C ASN A 86 -8.07 9.86 -19.58
N ILE A 87 -8.80 10.34 -18.57
CA ILE A 87 -10.19 10.81 -18.73
C ILE A 87 -10.21 12.05 -19.62
N ALA A 88 -9.38 13.05 -19.33
CA ALA A 88 -9.31 14.31 -20.07
C ALA A 88 -8.94 14.12 -21.54
N ASN A 89 -8.11 13.13 -21.83
CA ASN A 89 -7.65 12.80 -23.19
C ASN A 89 -8.51 11.71 -23.88
N ASN A 90 -9.69 11.39 -23.34
CA ASN A 90 -10.61 10.39 -23.88
C ASN A 90 -10.00 9.01 -24.11
N ILE A 91 -9.01 8.61 -23.30
CA ILE A 91 -8.38 7.28 -23.37
C ILE A 91 -9.26 6.22 -22.70
N LEU A 92 -10.00 6.62 -21.64
CA LEU A 92 -10.94 5.75 -20.93
C LEU A 92 -12.37 6.05 -21.35
N ASP A 93 -13.15 5.00 -21.62
CA ASP A 93 -14.59 5.12 -21.84
C ASP A 93 -15.38 5.16 -20.55
N LEU A 94 -16.70 5.37 -20.63
CA LEU A 94 -17.57 5.52 -19.46
C LEU A 94 -17.51 4.30 -18.53
N GLU A 95 -17.55 3.10 -19.09
CA GLU A 95 -17.48 1.85 -18.33
C GLU A 95 -16.16 1.73 -17.58
N GLN A 96 -15.04 1.99 -18.28
CA GLN A 96 -13.70 1.96 -17.70
C GLN A 96 -13.54 2.99 -16.58
N ILE A 97 -14.03 4.21 -16.77
CA ILE A 97 -13.98 5.27 -15.74
C ILE A 97 -14.71 4.81 -14.47
N ASN A 98 -15.94 4.33 -14.62
CA ASN A 98 -16.72 3.89 -13.46
C ASN A 98 -16.09 2.68 -12.76
N LYS A 99 -15.55 1.74 -13.52
CA LYS A 99 -14.87 0.57 -12.98
C LYS A 99 -13.60 0.93 -12.21
N VAL A 100 -12.83 1.89 -12.72
CA VAL A 100 -11.59 2.35 -12.06
C VAL A 100 -11.91 3.11 -10.78
N LEU A 101 -12.91 4.01 -10.79
CA LEU A 101 -13.21 4.87 -9.65
C LEU A 101 -14.06 4.20 -8.58
N TYR A 102 -15.00 3.35 -8.96
CA TYR A 102 -16.03 2.81 -8.06
C TYR A 102 -16.08 1.29 -8.00
N GLY A 103 -15.30 0.58 -8.82
CA GLY A 103 -15.26 -0.89 -8.79
C GLY A 103 -14.49 -1.46 -7.60
N ASP A 104 -14.68 -2.75 -7.33
CA ASP A 104 -13.90 -3.54 -6.36
C ASP A 104 -13.91 -2.98 -4.93
N ASN A 105 -15.01 -2.36 -4.47
CA ASN A 105 -15.12 -1.76 -3.14
C ASN A 105 -14.09 -0.65 -2.84
N SER A 106 -13.63 0.05 -3.87
CA SER A 106 -12.70 1.17 -3.70
C SER A 106 -13.30 2.25 -2.80
N LYS A 107 -12.58 2.61 -1.74
CA LYS A 107 -12.96 3.65 -0.77
C LYS A 107 -12.09 4.88 -0.88
N SER A 108 -10.93 4.76 -1.49
CA SER A 108 -9.94 5.82 -1.59
C SER A 108 -9.14 5.70 -2.87
N ILE A 109 -8.59 6.81 -3.30
CA ILE A 109 -7.66 6.88 -4.41
C ILE A 109 -6.54 7.84 -4.05
N TYR A 110 -5.34 7.56 -4.52
CA TYR A 110 -4.14 8.31 -4.19
C TYR A 110 -3.36 8.66 -5.45
N ASN A 111 -2.34 9.49 -5.30
CA ASN A 111 -1.27 9.64 -6.28
C ASN A 111 0.08 9.34 -5.62
N ILE A 112 1.12 9.25 -6.42
CA ILE A 112 2.46 8.92 -5.93
C ILE A 112 2.99 9.98 -4.95
N ALA A 113 2.68 11.26 -5.17
CA ALA A 113 3.11 12.36 -4.31
C ALA A 113 2.46 12.30 -2.93
N ASN A 114 1.15 12.03 -2.85
CA ASN A 114 0.45 11.90 -1.57
C ASN A 114 1.02 10.76 -0.73
N ILE A 115 1.18 9.59 -1.34
CA ILE A 115 1.70 8.41 -0.65
C ILE A 115 3.14 8.66 -0.18
N SER A 116 4.00 9.21 -1.04
CA SER A 116 5.39 9.50 -0.69
C SER A 116 5.50 10.49 0.46
N THR A 117 4.67 11.55 0.46
CA THR A 117 4.65 12.55 1.52
C THR A 117 4.25 11.94 2.87
N VAL A 118 3.22 11.11 2.90
CA VAL A 118 2.78 10.45 4.14
C VAL A 118 3.83 9.46 4.64
N LEU A 119 4.42 8.67 3.75
CA LEU A 119 5.50 7.73 4.10
C LEU A 119 6.68 8.45 4.74
N MET A 120 7.14 9.55 4.14
CA MET A 120 8.24 10.35 4.70
C MET A 120 7.87 10.96 6.05
N SER A 121 6.64 11.39 6.24
CA SER A 121 6.18 11.95 7.52
C SER A 121 6.18 10.92 8.65
N VAL A 122 5.98 9.64 8.33
CA VAL A 122 6.06 8.52 9.30
C VAL A 122 7.51 8.19 9.66
N GLY A 123 8.44 8.42 8.76
CA GLY A 123 9.87 8.15 8.98
C GLY A 123 10.48 7.21 7.95
N PHE A 124 9.72 6.77 6.95
CA PHE A 124 10.24 5.97 5.85
C PHE A 124 11.16 6.79 4.95
N ILE A 125 12.12 6.12 4.35
CA ILE A 125 12.94 6.63 3.26
C ILE A 125 12.41 6.06 1.96
N ILE A 126 12.11 6.92 0.98
CA ILE A 126 11.67 6.49 -0.34
C ILE A 126 12.88 5.97 -1.11
N ASP A 127 12.83 4.70 -1.51
CA ASP A 127 13.89 4.02 -2.23
C ASP A 127 13.67 4.09 -3.75
N GLU A 128 12.45 3.85 -4.20
CA GLU A 128 12.10 3.82 -5.62
C GLU A 128 10.67 4.27 -5.84
N MET A 129 10.46 4.98 -6.97
CA MET A 129 9.14 5.38 -7.46
C MET A 129 9.04 5.13 -8.95
N SER A 130 7.94 4.53 -9.40
CA SER A 130 7.70 4.26 -10.80
C SER A 130 6.21 4.21 -11.10
N TYR A 131 5.88 4.18 -12.40
CA TYR A 131 4.51 4.01 -12.88
C TYR A 131 4.42 2.79 -13.80
N ASN A 132 3.26 2.12 -13.76
CA ASN A 132 2.92 1.06 -14.69
C ASN A 132 1.44 1.17 -15.07
N GLY A 133 1.16 1.66 -16.28
CA GLY A 133 -0.20 1.97 -16.70
C GLY A 133 -0.81 3.05 -15.81
N ILE A 134 -1.98 2.77 -15.22
CA ILE A 134 -2.66 3.69 -14.29
C ILE A 134 -2.20 3.56 -12.84
N TYR A 135 -1.23 2.68 -12.59
CA TYR A 135 -0.75 2.38 -11.25
C TYR A 135 0.56 3.10 -10.95
N PHE A 136 0.70 3.56 -9.69
CA PHE A 136 1.99 3.94 -9.15
C PHE A 136 2.62 2.79 -8.37
N ASN A 137 3.94 2.79 -8.27
CA ASN A 137 4.71 1.90 -7.41
C ASN A 137 5.63 2.74 -6.54
N VAL A 138 5.60 2.52 -5.24
CA VAL A 138 6.54 3.14 -4.29
C VAL A 138 7.15 2.05 -3.43
N THR A 139 8.47 2.00 -3.40
CA THR A 139 9.22 1.18 -2.45
C THR A 139 9.84 2.09 -1.40
N ALA A 140 9.56 1.82 -0.15
CA ALA A 140 10.06 2.58 0.98
C ALA A 140 10.79 1.65 1.96
N LYS A 141 11.72 2.19 2.72
CA LYS A 141 12.48 1.46 3.74
C LYS A 141 12.38 2.12 5.09
N LYS A 142 12.30 1.31 6.12
CA LYS A 142 12.56 1.78 7.48
C LYS A 142 14.08 1.93 7.64
N PRO A 143 14.60 3.08 8.15
CA PRO A 143 16.04 3.25 8.35
C PRO A 143 16.68 2.11 9.13
N ASP A 144 17.92 1.76 8.78
CA ASP A 144 18.68 0.68 9.44
C ASP A 144 19.06 1.02 10.88
N THR A 145 19.18 2.29 11.18
CA THR A 145 19.61 2.75 12.49
C THR A 145 18.53 3.56 13.17
N SER A 146 18.42 3.39 14.49
CA SER A 146 17.49 4.10 15.36
C SER A 146 18.11 5.35 15.99
N ASN A 147 19.20 5.85 15.45
CA ASN A 147 19.87 7.05 15.98
C ASN A 147 19.15 8.33 15.61
#